data_daa15064187295aa4e67dca09cb11e04
#
_entry.id   daa15064187295aa4e67dca09cb11e04
#
_cell.length_a   1.000
_cell.length_b   1.000
_cell.length_c   1.000
_cell.angle_alpha   90.00
_cell.angle_beta   90.00
_cell.angle_gamma   90.00
#
_symmetry.space_group_name_H-M   'P 1'
#
loop_
_entity.id
_entity.type
_entity.pdbx_description
1 polymer ?
#
loop_
_entity_poly.entity_id
_entity_poly.type
_entity_poly.pdbx_seq_one_letter_code
_entity_poly.pdbx_strand_id
1 'polypeptide(L)'
;MRAAMAQSPASKALTQRFAALLVANYCWDEAIPLLETIIEDDPGFVWYEALSLSHLAQKKVADTKQAQYAARRACDVALTPEQRGRGLALLGKTHIRLHDNVSAEATLIDALVADPQHKDAYKRLTELYLKQNRPGDVLALADRLAALGVCHARLLASRTLAYAQRGDEAAAQATIDLPRFVERLMLPPPAGWTDIATFNEGLRDEILSLTTQHDNCDGSAARQARRIDEPENSEGTLVAILEQCVAQAVAAYVASIDGIDHPWVHAKPARGRLHSWVVMTEGKGFEDWHAHQYGWLSGAYYVAVPERSVRGDDAAGCIAFGLPGDHIGADGAARFGQQIERIESGLLLLFPSHAFHRTFVCPSPELRMCFAFDVWPA
;
A
#
# COMPACT_ATOMS: atom_id res chain seq x y z
N MET A 1 23.05 -11.52 -14.91
CA MET A 1 22.12 -12.54 -15.41
C MET A 1 22.08 -12.60 -16.93
N ARG A 2 21.87 -11.50 -17.70
CA ARG A 2 21.87 -11.52 -19.20
C ARG A 2 23.13 -12.15 -19.81
N ALA A 3 24.31 -11.84 -19.27
CA ALA A 3 25.58 -12.44 -19.74
C ALA A 3 25.62 -13.97 -19.48
N ALA A 4 25.10 -14.44 -18.36
CA ALA A 4 25.04 -15.87 -18.06
C ALA A 4 24.05 -16.62 -18.97
N MET A 5 22.91 -15.98 -19.31
CA MET A 5 21.96 -16.53 -20.30
C MET A 5 22.61 -16.68 -21.69
N ALA A 6 23.40 -15.69 -22.13
CA ALA A 6 24.12 -15.77 -23.40
C ALA A 6 25.14 -16.93 -23.47
N GLN A 7 25.73 -17.30 -22.31
CA GLN A 7 26.71 -18.38 -22.22
C GLN A 7 26.06 -19.77 -22.08
N SER A 8 24.83 -19.86 -21.57
CA SER A 8 24.13 -21.12 -21.31
C SER A 8 22.64 -21.03 -21.64
N PRO A 9 22.25 -20.76 -22.89
CA PRO A 9 20.86 -20.52 -23.27
C PRO A 9 19.93 -21.72 -23.07
N ALA A 10 20.46 -22.93 -22.99
CA ALA A 10 19.69 -24.18 -22.80
C ALA A 10 19.44 -24.52 -21.31
N SER A 11 19.92 -23.73 -20.35
CA SER A 11 19.74 -24.00 -18.93
C SER A 11 18.35 -23.60 -18.44
N LYS A 12 17.43 -24.57 -18.25
CA LYS A 12 16.08 -24.34 -17.70
C LYS A 12 16.11 -23.56 -16.38
N ALA A 13 16.98 -23.96 -15.44
CA ALA A 13 17.10 -23.29 -14.14
C ALA A 13 17.53 -21.83 -14.27
N LEU A 14 18.40 -21.50 -15.22
CA LEU A 14 18.84 -20.14 -15.48
C LEU A 14 17.73 -19.31 -16.13
N THR A 15 16.97 -19.90 -17.08
CA THR A 15 15.80 -19.27 -17.72
C THR A 15 14.72 -18.93 -16.68
N GLN A 16 14.37 -19.88 -15.81
CA GLN A 16 13.42 -19.67 -14.73
C GLN A 16 13.85 -18.55 -13.76
N ARG A 17 15.12 -18.56 -13.33
CA ARG A 17 15.68 -17.50 -12.47
C ARG A 17 15.68 -16.14 -13.15
N PHE A 18 15.98 -16.09 -14.44
CA PHE A 18 15.98 -14.83 -15.18
C PHE A 18 14.57 -14.29 -15.39
N ALA A 19 13.60 -15.14 -15.75
CA ALA A 19 12.19 -14.76 -15.85
C ALA A 19 11.67 -14.22 -14.50
N ALA A 20 11.95 -14.90 -13.39
CA ALA A 20 11.56 -14.43 -12.06
C ALA A 20 12.19 -13.05 -11.71
N LEU A 21 13.46 -12.84 -12.07
CA LEU A 21 14.12 -11.55 -11.87
C LEU A 21 13.50 -10.44 -12.73
N LEU A 22 13.15 -10.73 -13.99
CA LEU A 22 12.47 -9.76 -14.86
C LEU A 22 11.09 -9.38 -14.31
N VAL A 23 10.32 -10.35 -13.84
CA VAL A 23 9.02 -10.12 -13.19
C VAL A 23 9.17 -9.25 -11.94
N ALA A 24 10.15 -9.56 -11.07
CA ALA A 24 10.44 -8.80 -9.87
C ALA A 24 10.89 -7.37 -10.15
N ASN A 25 11.49 -7.11 -11.31
CA ASN A 25 11.93 -5.78 -11.75
C ASN A 25 10.98 -5.11 -12.76
N TYR A 26 9.73 -5.59 -12.86
CA TYR A 26 8.70 -5.02 -13.74
C TYR A 26 9.07 -4.98 -15.24
N CYS A 27 10.02 -5.82 -15.68
CA CYS A 27 10.44 -5.94 -17.08
C CYS A 27 9.51 -6.90 -17.85
N TRP A 28 8.24 -6.53 -17.93
CA TRP A 28 7.15 -7.40 -18.40
C TRP A 28 7.32 -7.88 -19.83
N ASP A 29 7.73 -7.00 -20.76
CA ASP A 29 7.91 -7.31 -22.18
C ASP A 29 8.99 -8.37 -22.41
N GLU A 30 10.06 -8.33 -21.61
CA GLU A 30 11.12 -9.33 -21.67
C GLU A 30 10.74 -10.63 -20.94
N ALA A 31 9.89 -10.53 -19.90
CA ALA A 31 9.46 -11.69 -19.11
C ALA A 31 8.48 -12.60 -19.89
N ILE A 32 7.52 -12.03 -20.63
CA ILE A 32 6.46 -12.77 -21.33
C ILE A 32 7.00 -13.93 -22.19
N PRO A 33 7.89 -13.72 -23.16
CA PRO A 33 8.35 -14.81 -24.03
C PRO A 33 9.11 -15.91 -23.28
N LEU A 34 9.82 -15.56 -22.18
CA LEU A 34 10.48 -16.55 -21.36
C LEU A 34 9.48 -17.37 -20.54
N LEU A 35 8.45 -16.73 -20.00
CA LEU A 35 7.38 -17.39 -19.25
C LEU A 35 6.59 -18.35 -20.14
N GLU A 36 6.28 -17.96 -21.38
CA GLU A 36 5.63 -18.83 -22.37
C GLU A 36 6.47 -20.08 -22.64
N THR A 37 7.78 -19.93 -22.87
CA THR A 37 8.70 -21.07 -23.05
C THR A 37 8.78 -21.96 -21.83
N ILE A 38 8.82 -21.38 -20.62
CA ILE A 38 8.88 -22.15 -19.35
C ILE A 38 7.62 -23.01 -19.19
N ILE A 39 6.45 -22.42 -19.48
CA ILE A 39 5.14 -23.09 -19.31
C ILE A 39 4.97 -24.29 -20.25
N GLU A 40 5.54 -24.25 -21.46
CA GLU A 40 5.52 -25.37 -22.38
C GLU A 40 6.20 -26.62 -21.80
N ASP A 41 7.28 -26.39 -21.03
CA ASP A 41 8.09 -27.47 -20.44
C ASP A 41 7.69 -27.83 -19.00
N ASP A 42 7.24 -26.84 -18.22
CA ASP A 42 6.96 -26.94 -16.78
C ASP A 42 5.74 -26.08 -16.41
N PRO A 43 4.51 -26.58 -16.68
CA PRO A 43 3.26 -25.81 -16.48
C PRO A 43 2.89 -25.69 -14.99
N GLY A 44 3.62 -24.86 -14.24
CA GLY A 44 3.41 -24.62 -12.81
C GLY A 44 2.57 -23.36 -12.52
N PHE A 45 1.91 -23.34 -11.35
CA PHE A 45 1.09 -22.20 -10.87
C PHE A 45 1.86 -20.87 -10.94
N VAL A 46 3.09 -20.85 -10.42
CA VAL A 46 3.90 -19.61 -10.32
C VAL A 46 4.15 -18.98 -11.70
N TRP A 47 4.34 -19.79 -12.73
CA TRP A 47 4.62 -19.31 -14.09
C TRP A 47 3.37 -18.77 -14.77
N TYR A 48 2.21 -19.42 -14.60
CA TYR A 48 0.94 -18.91 -15.10
C TYR A 48 0.51 -17.63 -14.36
N GLU A 49 0.73 -17.56 -13.05
CA GLU A 49 0.50 -16.34 -12.26
C GLU A 49 1.36 -15.18 -12.77
N ALA A 50 2.66 -15.41 -12.94
CA ALA A 50 3.61 -14.44 -13.47
C ALA A 50 3.24 -13.98 -14.88
N LEU A 51 2.85 -14.90 -15.76
CA LEU A 51 2.41 -14.58 -17.13
C LEU A 51 1.14 -13.73 -17.11
N SER A 52 0.15 -14.07 -16.28
CA SER A 52 -1.08 -13.28 -16.14
C SER A 52 -0.78 -11.86 -15.65
N LEU A 53 0.09 -11.70 -14.66
CA LEU A 53 0.52 -10.41 -14.15
C LEU A 53 1.25 -9.59 -15.22
N SER A 54 2.15 -10.21 -15.97
CA SER A 54 2.91 -9.55 -17.03
C SER A 54 2.00 -9.01 -18.14
N HIS A 55 1.03 -9.81 -18.61
CA HIS A 55 0.04 -9.35 -19.57
C HIS A 55 -0.88 -8.26 -19.01
N LEU A 56 -1.29 -8.36 -17.74
CA LEU A 56 -2.08 -7.31 -17.09
C LEU A 56 -1.34 -5.98 -17.03
N ALA A 57 -0.02 -5.98 -16.92
CA ALA A 57 0.79 -4.77 -16.88
C ALA A 57 0.76 -4.00 -18.24
N GLN A 58 0.55 -4.67 -19.36
CA GLN A 58 0.50 -4.07 -20.70
C GLN A 58 -0.70 -3.15 -20.94
N LYS A 59 -1.74 -3.24 -20.13
CA LYS A 59 -2.94 -2.37 -20.16
C LYS A 59 -3.77 -2.41 -21.46
N LYS A 60 -3.48 -3.30 -22.44
CA LYS A 60 -4.23 -3.46 -23.68
C LYS A 60 -5.30 -4.54 -23.55
N VAL A 61 -6.39 -4.45 -24.33
CA VAL A 61 -7.49 -5.43 -24.32
C VAL A 61 -7.02 -6.82 -24.75
N ALA A 62 -6.18 -6.89 -25.81
CA ALA A 62 -5.62 -8.17 -26.26
C ALA A 62 -4.82 -8.87 -25.16
N ASP A 63 -3.94 -8.12 -24.49
CA ASP A 63 -3.13 -8.63 -23.38
C ASP A 63 -4.00 -9.03 -22.18
N THR A 64 -5.11 -8.31 -21.94
CA THR A 64 -6.07 -8.70 -20.89
C THR A 64 -6.70 -10.07 -21.17
N LYS A 65 -6.96 -10.43 -22.43
CA LYS A 65 -7.45 -11.77 -22.80
C LYS A 65 -6.38 -12.85 -22.61
N GLN A 66 -5.12 -12.56 -22.91
CA GLN A 66 -4.00 -13.47 -22.62
C GLN A 66 -3.81 -13.65 -21.11
N ALA A 67 -3.90 -12.55 -20.36
CA ALA A 67 -3.90 -12.61 -18.90
C ALA A 67 -5.04 -13.46 -18.34
N GLN A 68 -6.23 -13.35 -18.92
CA GLN A 68 -7.40 -14.16 -18.51
C GLN A 68 -7.15 -15.67 -18.77
N TYR A 69 -6.59 -16.01 -19.93
CA TYR A 69 -6.21 -17.38 -20.23
C TYR A 69 -5.20 -17.91 -19.19
N ALA A 70 -4.12 -17.17 -18.96
CA ALA A 70 -3.09 -17.55 -18.01
C ALA A 70 -3.64 -17.68 -16.56
N ALA A 71 -4.53 -16.76 -16.13
CA ALA A 71 -5.17 -16.85 -14.82
C ALA A 71 -6.06 -18.10 -14.68
N ARG A 72 -6.81 -18.47 -15.71
CA ARG A 72 -7.58 -19.74 -15.73
C ARG A 72 -6.66 -20.94 -15.58
N ARG A 73 -5.57 -21.00 -16.35
CA ARG A 73 -4.59 -22.07 -16.26
C ARG A 73 -3.92 -22.13 -14.89
N ALA A 74 -3.65 -20.96 -14.26
CA ALA A 74 -3.18 -20.93 -12.88
C ALA A 74 -4.18 -21.58 -11.91
N CYS A 75 -5.48 -21.29 -12.05
CA CYS A 75 -6.52 -21.94 -11.24
C CYS A 75 -6.58 -23.46 -11.45
N ASP A 76 -6.40 -23.94 -12.69
CA ASP A 76 -6.45 -25.36 -13.04
C ASP A 76 -5.28 -26.15 -12.40
N VAL A 77 -4.11 -25.54 -12.27
CA VAL A 77 -2.89 -26.17 -11.73
C VAL A 77 -2.60 -25.81 -10.27
N ALA A 78 -3.49 -25.06 -9.63
CA ALA A 78 -3.36 -24.67 -8.21
C ALA A 78 -3.44 -25.90 -7.30
N LEU A 79 -2.46 -26.04 -6.39
CA LEU A 79 -2.36 -27.18 -5.48
C LEU A 79 -2.85 -26.84 -4.06
N THR A 80 -2.96 -25.55 -3.73
CA THR A 80 -3.41 -25.09 -2.41
C THR A 80 -4.56 -24.09 -2.52
N PRO A 81 -5.38 -23.94 -1.46
CA PRO A 81 -6.43 -22.92 -1.43
C PRO A 81 -5.91 -21.49 -1.69
N GLU A 82 -4.73 -21.16 -1.16
CA GLU A 82 -4.11 -19.84 -1.34
C GLU A 82 -3.70 -19.62 -2.81
N GLN A 83 -3.12 -20.64 -3.47
CA GLN A 83 -2.83 -20.58 -4.91
C GLN A 83 -4.11 -20.41 -5.71
N ARG A 84 -5.15 -21.17 -5.39
CA ARG A 84 -6.46 -21.05 -6.04
C ARG A 84 -7.06 -19.65 -5.83
N GLY A 85 -7.00 -19.12 -4.62
CA GLY A 85 -7.44 -17.75 -4.30
C GLY A 85 -6.72 -16.70 -5.13
N ARG A 86 -5.38 -16.81 -5.27
CA ARG A 86 -4.57 -15.89 -6.10
C ARG A 86 -4.94 -15.99 -7.59
N GLY A 87 -5.07 -17.19 -8.13
CA GLY A 87 -5.48 -17.40 -9.52
C GLY A 87 -6.86 -16.80 -9.81
N LEU A 88 -7.85 -17.06 -8.94
CA LEU A 88 -9.19 -16.51 -9.03
C LEU A 88 -9.21 -14.98 -8.89
N ALA A 89 -8.38 -14.40 -8.01
CA ALA A 89 -8.27 -12.96 -7.87
C ALA A 89 -7.73 -12.30 -9.17
N LEU A 90 -6.74 -12.91 -9.82
CA LEU A 90 -6.26 -12.48 -11.13
C LEU A 90 -7.34 -12.60 -12.21
N LEU A 91 -8.07 -13.71 -12.22
CA LEU A 91 -9.16 -13.92 -13.16
C LEU A 91 -10.27 -12.87 -12.96
N GLY A 92 -10.65 -12.59 -11.72
CA GLY A 92 -11.60 -11.51 -11.38
C GLY A 92 -11.11 -10.14 -11.86
N LYS A 93 -9.80 -9.85 -11.72
CA LYS A 93 -9.18 -8.63 -12.24
C LYS A 93 -9.30 -8.52 -13.76
N THR A 94 -9.12 -9.62 -14.48
CA THR A 94 -9.30 -9.62 -15.94
C THR A 94 -10.74 -9.38 -16.35
N HIS A 95 -11.72 -9.97 -15.64
CA HIS A 95 -13.15 -9.73 -15.86
C HIS A 95 -13.50 -8.25 -15.66
N ILE A 96 -13.01 -7.61 -14.58
CA ILE A 96 -13.22 -6.17 -14.35
C ILE A 96 -12.69 -5.35 -15.55
N ARG A 97 -11.49 -5.64 -16.04
CA ARG A 97 -10.89 -4.92 -17.17
C ARG A 97 -11.63 -5.14 -18.50
N LEU A 98 -12.30 -6.27 -18.64
CA LEU A 98 -13.15 -6.59 -19.79
C LEU A 98 -14.59 -6.11 -19.60
N HIS A 99 -14.88 -5.37 -18.53
CA HIS A 99 -16.21 -4.86 -18.18
C HIS A 99 -17.27 -5.96 -17.95
N ASP A 100 -16.84 -7.20 -17.67
CA ASP A 100 -17.70 -8.31 -17.27
C ASP A 100 -17.86 -8.35 -15.74
N ASN A 101 -18.65 -7.43 -15.23
CA ASN A 101 -18.84 -7.27 -13.79
C ASN A 101 -19.51 -8.47 -13.12
N VAL A 102 -20.36 -9.21 -13.84
CA VAL A 102 -21.05 -10.39 -13.31
C VAL A 102 -20.06 -11.52 -13.05
N SER A 103 -19.24 -11.85 -14.05
CA SER A 103 -18.18 -12.85 -13.88
C SER A 103 -17.12 -12.39 -12.88
N ALA A 104 -16.82 -11.09 -12.83
CA ALA A 104 -15.87 -10.54 -11.86
C ALA A 104 -16.35 -10.76 -10.43
N GLU A 105 -17.61 -10.41 -10.13
CA GLU A 105 -18.21 -10.60 -8.81
C GLU A 105 -18.16 -12.07 -8.38
N ALA A 106 -18.67 -12.97 -9.20
CA ALA A 106 -18.69 -14.41 -8.92
C ALA A 106 -17.25 -14.95 -8.64
N THR A 107 -16.31 -14.62 -9.53
CA THR A 107 -14.93 -15.11 -9.43
C THR A 107 -14.21 -14.56 -8.18
N LEU A 108 -14.43 -13.30 -7.82
CA LEU A 108 -13.84 -12.69 -6.62
C LEU A 108 -14.45 -13.24 -5.33
N ILE A 109 -15.74 -13.60 -5.33
CA ILE A 109 -16.36 -14.31 -4.22
C ILE A 109 -15.70 -15.69 -4.07
N ASP A 110 -15.54 -16.44 -5.15
CA ASP A 110 -14.86 -17.74 -5.13
C ASP A 110 -13.41 -17.63 -4.64
N ALA A 111 -12.71 -16.55 -5.00
CA ALA A 111 -11.36 -16.26 -4.49
C ALA A 111 -11.36 -16.13 -2.96
N LEU A 112 -12.33 -15.41 -2.38
CA LEU A 112 -12.45 -15.21 -0.94
C LEU A 112 -13.01 -16.44 -0.22
N VAL A 113 -13.71 -17.34 -0.91
CA VAL A 113 -14.08 -18.66 -0.37
C VAL A 113 -12.85 -19.56 -0.28
N ALA A 114 -11.96 -19.52 -1.29
CA ALA A 114 -10.71 -20.29 -1.31
C ALA A 114 -9.69 -19.74 -0.30
N ASP A 115 -9.55 -18.42 -0.24
CA ASP A 115 -8.63 -17.73 0.67
C ASP A 115 -9.31 -16.47 1.27
N PRO A 116 -9.93 -16.58 2.45
CA PRO A 116 -10.61 -15.47 3.11
C PRO A 116 -9.67 -14.30 3.47
N GLN A 117 -8.35 -14.53 3.56
CA GLN A 117 -7.36 -13.50 3.85
C GLN A 117 -6.88 -12.75 2.61
N HIS A 118 -7.37 -13.09 1.41
CA HIS A 118 -6.88 -12.54 0.16
C HIS A 118 -7.25 -11.06 -0.05
N LYS A 119 -6.38 -10.17 0.40
CA LYS A 119 -6.60 -8.71 0.44
C LYS A 119 -6.91 -8.09 -0.93
N ASP A 120 -6.28 -8.57 -2.03
CA ASP A 120 -6.51 -8.00 -3.37
C ASP A 120 -7.89 -8.40 -3.94
N ALA A 121 -8.34 -9.65 -3.73
CA ALA A 121 -9.69 -10.08 -4.10
C ALA A 121 -10.74 -9.27 -3.33
N TYR A 122 -10.56 -9.11 -2.03
CA TYR A 122 -11.43 -8.29 -1.18
C TYR A 122 -11.51 -6.84 -1.67
N LYS A 123 -10.36 -6.21 -1.92
CA LYS A 123 -10.28 -4.85 -2.46
C LYS A 123 -11.10 -4.70 -3.73
N ARG A 124 -10.88 -5.58 -4.71
CA ARG A 124 -11.53 -5.50 -6.03
C ARG A 124 -13.02 -5.69 -5.95
N LEU A 125 -13.47 -6.65 -5.12
CA LEU A 125 -14.89 -6.91 -4.94
C LEU A 125 -15.58 -5.73 -4.27
N THR A 126 -14.98 -5.16 -3.22
CA THR A 126 -15.55 -4.01 -2.52
C THR A 126 -15.54 -2.74 -3.37
N GLU A 127 -14.49 -2.49 -4.16
CA GLU A 127 -14.46 -1.40 -5.15
C GLU A 127 -15.55 -1.57 -6.22
N LEU A 128 -15.79 -2.82 -6.67
CA LEU A 128 -16.87 -3.11 -7.61
C LEU A 128 -18.24 -2.80 -7.02
N TYR A 129 -18.51 -3.22 -5.79
CA TYR A 129 -19.75 -2.93 -5.07
C TYR A 129 -19.96 -1.42 -4.85
N LEU A 130 -18.94 -0.70 -4.39
CA LEU A 130 -19.03 0.74 -4.19
C LEU A 130 -19.32 1.49 -5.51
N LYS A 131 -18.66 1.13 -6.61
CA LYS A 131 -18.93 1.70 -7.94
C LYS A 131 -20.34 1.42 -8.45
N GLN A 132 -20.95 0.33 -8.02
CA GLN A 132 -22.33 -0.05 -8.34
C GLN A 132 -23.35 0.53 -7.33
N ASN A 133 -22.91 1.37 -6.40
CA ASN A 133 -23.74 1.91 -5.31
C ASN A 133 -24.40 0.80 -4.45
N ARG A 134 -23.61 -0.20 -4.11
CA ARG A 134 -24.02 -1.38 -3.29
C ARG A 134 -23.24 -1.42 -1.97
N PRO A 135 -23.27 -0.37 -1.13
CA PRO A 135 -22.51 -0.35 0.12
C PRO A 135 -22.98 -1.42 1.13
N GLY A 136 -24.24 -1.84 1.06
CA GLY A 136 -24.78 -2.94 1.87
C GLY A 136 -24.03 -4.25 1.65
N ASP A 137 -23.65 -4.57 0.40
CA ASP A 137 -22.93 -5.79 0.08
C ASP A 137 -21.46 -5.74 0.59
N VAL A 138 -20.85 -4.54 0.62
CA VAL A 138 -19.54 -4.33 1.25
C VAL A 138 -19.61 -4.67 2.74
N LEU A 139 -20.61 -4.14 3.44
CA LEU A 139 -20.79 -4.37 4.89
C LEU A 139 -21.05 -5.84 5.19
N ALA A 140 -21.96 -6.48 4.44
CA ALA A 140 -22.28 -7.90 4.59
C ALA A 140 -21.05 -8.80 4.34
N LEU A 141 -20.24 -8.48 3.32
CA LEU A 141 -18.99 -9.19 3.05
C LEU A 141 -17.99 -9.00 4.20
N ALA A 142 -17.82 -7.77 4.69
CA ALA A 142 -16.95 -7.47 5.81
C ALA A 142 -17.35 -8.20 7.09
N ASP A 143 -18.64 -8.25 7.40
CA ASP A 143 -19.17 -8.97 8.57
C ASP A 143 -18.95 -10.47 8.46
N ARG A 144 -19.18 -11.05 7.27
CA ARG A 144 -18.90 -12.46 7.01
C ARG A 144 -17.43 -12.82 7.21
N LEU A 145 -16.52 -12.00 6.71
CA LEU A 145 -15.08 -12.23 6.87
C LEU A 145 -14.65 -12.02 8.33
N ALA A 146 -15.18 -10.99 9.01
CA ALA A 146 -14.90 -10.77 10.43
C ALA A 146 -15.34 -11.96 11.29
N ALA A 147 -16.51 -12.59 10.98
CA ALA A 147 -16.97 -13.81 11.64
C ALA A 147 -16.03 -15.01 11.45
N LEU A 148 -15.19 -15.00 10.40
CA LEU A 148 -14.10 -15.97 10.16
C LEU A 148 -12.77 -15.57 10.82
N GLY A 149 -12.76 -14.50 11.64
CA GLY A 149 -11.55 -13.99 12.26
C GLY A 149 -10.66 -13.18 11.34
N VAL A 150 -11.13 -12.78 10.14
CA VAL A 150 -10.38 -11.93 9.22
C VAL A 150 -10.50 -10.49 9.66
N CYS A 151 -9.37 -9.87 9.97
CA CYS A 151 -9.32 -8.43 10.21
C CYS A 151 -8.02 -7.86 9.63
N HIS A 152 -8.14 -6.96 8.67
CA HIS A 152 -7.02 -6.26 8.05
C HIS A 152 -7.42 -4.84 7.64
N ALA A 153 -6.46 -3.98 7.38
CA ALA A 153 -6.69 -2.56 7.05
C ALA A 153 -7.71 -2.35 5.91
N ARG A 154 -7.66 -3.18 4.87
CA ARG A 154 -8.63 -3.10 3.74
C ARG A 154 -10.07 -3.30 4.18
N LEU A 155 -10.31 -4.21 5.13
CA LEU A 155 -11.66 -4.49 5.64
C LEU A 155 -12.23 -3.25 6.35
N LEU A 156 -11.44 -2.62 7.22
CA LEU A 156 -11.84 -1.42 7.93
C LEU A 156 -11.99 -0.22 6.98
N ALA A 157 -11.05 -0.02 6.05
CA ALA A 157 -11.12 1.04 5.05
C ALA A 157 -12.40 0.96 4.20
N SER A 158 -12.76 -0.24 3.71
CA SER A 158 -13.96 -0.40 2.89
C SER A 158 -15.25 -0.25 3.69
N ARG A 159 -15.28 -0.66 4.97
CA ARG A 159 -16.41 -0.39 5.88
C ARG A 159 -16.64 1.09 6.05
N THR A 160 -15.58 1.88 6.28
CA THR A 160 -15.65 3.34 6.38
C THR A 160 -16.27 3.94 5.11
N LEU A 161 -15.77 3.54 3.93
CA LEU A 161 -16.32 3.99 2.64
C LEU A 161 -17.80 3.61 2.48
N ALA A 162 -18.18 2.39 2.84
CA ALA A 162 -19.54 1.91 2.71
C ALA A 162 -20.53 2.63 3.63
N TYR A 163 -20.15 2.90 4.88
CA TYR A 163 -20.96 3.71 5.79
C TYR A 163 -21.12 5.13 5.27
N ALA A 164 -20.03 5.77 4.83
CA ALA A 164 -20.09 7.12 4.27
C ALA A 164 -20.93 7.19 2.98
N GLN A 165 -20.86 6.18 2.10
CA GLN A 165 -21.70 6.10 0.90
C GLN A 165 -23.18 5.96 1.24
N ARG A 166 -23.53 5.26 2.35
CA ARG A 166 -24.90 5.16 2.85
C ARG A 166 -25.40 6.43 3.54
N GLY A 167 -24.53 7.41 3.80
CA GLY A 167 -24.85 8.58 4.61
C GLY A 167 -24.88 8.30 6.12
N ASP A 168 -24.24 7.22 6.58
CA ASP A 168 -24.05 6.90 7.99
C ASP A 168 -22.68 7.44 8.44
N GLU A 169 -22.59 8.75 8.54
CA GLU A 169 -21.36 9.45 8.90
C GLU A 169 -20.87 9.06 10.30
N ALA A 170 -21.79 8.80 11.24
CA ALA A 170 -21.43 8.40 12.61
C ALA A 170 -20.73 7.04 12.64
N ALA A 171 -21.23 6.06 11.90
CA ALA A 171 -20.58 4.76 11.79
C ALA A 171 -19.26 4.83 11.01
N ALA A 172 -19.19 5.67 9.96
CA ALA A 172 -17.95 5.90 9.23
C ALA A 172 -16.87 6.53 10.12
N GLN A 173 -17.21 7.56 10.89
CA GLN A 173 -16.31 8.21 11.86
C GLN A 173 -15.87 7.22 12.95
N ALA A 174 -16.81 6.44 13.51
CA ALA A 174 -16.49 5.46 14.55
C ALA A 174 -15.58 4.32 14.05
N THR A 175 -15.62 3.98 12.76
CA THR A 175 -14.76 2.91 12.19
C THR A 175 -13.30 3.33 12.10
N ILE A 176 -13.02 4.62 11.92
CA ILE A 176 -11.66 5.14 11.74
C ILE A 176 -11.17 5.88 12.98
N ASP A 177 -12.05 6.57 13.69
CA ASP A 177 -11.87 7.36 14.91
C ASP A 177 -10.57 8.20 14.89
N LEU A 178 -10.45 9.05 13.85
CA LEU A 178 -9.25 9.89 13.65
C LEU A 178 -8.87 10.71 14.89
N PRO A 179 -9.82 11.37 15.61
CA PRO A 179 -9.46 12.17 16.79
C PRO A 179 -8.79 11.35 17.90
N ARG A 180 -9.08 10.04 17.97
CA ARG A 180 -8.51 9.15 18.97
C ARG A 180 -7.21 8.53 18.54
N PHE A 181 -7.07 8.18 17.24
CA PHE A 181 -6.00 7.31 16.78
C PHE A 181 -4.97 7.99 15.88
N VAL A 182 -5.13 9.26 15.55
CA VAL A 182 -4.05 10.05 14.95
C VAL A 182 -3.24 10.69 16.08
N GLU A 183 -2.00 10.26 16.24
CA GLU A 183 -1.08 10.75 17.28
C GLU A 183 0.00 11.64 16.67
N ARG A 184 0.29 12.77 17.32
CA ARG A 184 1.34 13.72 16.94
C ARG A 184 2.43 13.72 17.99
N LEU A 185 3.64 13.37 17.61
CA LEU A 185 4.79 13.29 18.50
C LEU A 185 5.95 14.08 17.93
N MET A 186 6.46 15.08 18.66
CA MET A 186 7.77 15.63 18.35
C MET A 186 8.83 14.69 18.93
N LEU A 187 9.62 14.04 18.06
CA LEU A 187 10.68 13.16 18.55
C LEU A 187 11.79 13.97 19.22
N PRO A 188 12.26 13.54 20.39
CA PRO A 188 13.44 14.13 20.98
C PRO A 188 14.70 13.81 20.14
N PRO A 189 15.75 14.61 20.24
CA PRO A 189 17.02 14.29 19.59
C PRO A 189 17.53 12.92 20.06
N PRO A 190 18.03 12.07 19.16
CA PRO A 190 18.62 10.80 19.52
C PRO A 190 19.85 10.98 20.44
N ALA A 191 20.22 9.94 21.17
CA ALA A 191 21.39 9.96 22.03
C ALA A 191 22.65 10.35 21.26
N GLY A 192 23.41 11.31 21.77
CA GLY A 192 24.62 11.85 21.14
C GLY A 192 24.37 13.07 20.24
N TRP A 193 23.12 13.48 20.05
CA TRP A 193 22.75 14.67 19.28
C TRP A 193 22.27 15.80 20.19
N THR A 194 22.64 17.03 19.88
CA THR A 194 22.27 18.22 20.70
C THR A 194 20.83 18.64 20.49
N ASP A 195 20.35 18.51 19.25
CA ASP A 195 19.00 18.89 18.85
C ASP A 195 18.55 18.06 17.63
N ILE A 196 17.23 18.06 17.38
CA ILE A 196 16.62 17.28 16.32
C ILE A 196 16.91 17.88 14.93
N ALA A 197 17.14 19.19 14.83
CA ALA A 197 17.40 19.85 13.55
C ALA A 197 18.76 19.39 12.99
N THR A 198 19.80 19.40 13.82
CA THR A 198 21.15 18.90 13.44
C THR A 198 21.12 17.42 13.06
N PHE A 199 20.36 16.60 13.79
CA PHE A 199 20.16 15.19 13.43
C PHE A 199 19.48 15.06 12.05
N ASN A 200 18.42 15.81 11.81
CA ASN A 200 17.66 15.77 10.56
C ASN A 200 18.47 16.31 9.37
N GLU A 201 19.35 17.27 9.56
CA GLU A 201 20.29 17.71 8.51
C GLU A 201 21.22 16.56 8.10
N GLY A 202 21.83 15.90 9.05
CA GLY A 202 22.68 14.73 8.78
C GLY A 202 21.92 13.60 8.12
N LEU A 203 20.72 13.26 8.62
CA LEU A 203 19.87 12.22 8.08
C LEU A 203 19.42 12.53 6.64
N ARG A 204 19.05 13.79 6.35
CA ARG A 204 18.74 14.24 4.99
C ARG A 204 19.91 14.00 4.04
N ASP A 205 21.10 14.40 4.45
CA ASP A 205 22.30 14.30 3.61
C ASP A 205 22.69 12.83 3.39
N GLU A 206 22.56 11.96 4.41
CA GLU A 206 22.72 10.51 4.28
C GLU A 206 21.73 9.94 3.27
N ILE A 207 20.42 10.21 3.42
CA ILE A 207 19.39 9.72 2.51
C ILE A 207 19.62 10.19 1.07
N LEU A 208 20.01 11.47 0.87
CA LEU A 208 20.29 12.00 -0.47
C LEU A 208 21.50 11.34 -1.13
N SER A 209 22.43 10.78 -0.36
CA SER A 209 23.60 10.05 -0.87
C SER A 209 23.27 8.62 -1.36
N LEU A 210 22.11 8.07 -0.99
CA LEU A 210 21.72 6.72 -1.39
C LEU A 210 21.45 6.64 -2.90
N THR A 211 22.00 5.61 -3.54
CA THR A 211 21.90 5.39 -4.99
C THR A 211 20.64 4.64 -5.42
N THR A 212 19.82 4.19 -4.46
CA THR A 212 18.60 3.40 -4.69
C THR A 212 17.36 4.24 -4.95
N GLN A 213 17.55 5.55 -5.22
CA GLN A 213 16.45 6.46 -5.55
C GLN A 213 15.85 6.10 -6.90
N HIS A 214 14.53 6.08 -6.97
CA HIS A 214 13.80 5.89 -8.22
C HIS A 214 12.58 6.83 -8.29
N ASP A 215 12.16 7.16 -9.50
CA ASP A 215 10.89 7.82 -9.73
C ASP A 215 9.74 6.86 -9.40
N ASN A 216 8.59 7.42 -9.06
CA ASN A 216 7.44 6.59 -8.71
C ASN A 216 7.05 5.61 -9.79
N CYS A 217 6.78 4.38 -9.35
CA CYS A 217 6.19 3.36 -10.19
C CYS A 217 4.72 3.65 -10.50
N ASP A 218 4.26 3.24 -11.67
CA ASP A 218 2.83 3.23 -12.04
C ASP A 218 1.99 2.50 -10.97
N GLY A 219 0.93 3.17 -10.50
CA GLY A 219 0.04 2.62 -9.46
C GLY A 219 0.36 3.04 -8.03
N SER A 220 1.45 3.77 -7.81
CA SER A 220 1.74 4.45 -6.55
C SER A 220 0.77 5.63 -6.31
N ALA A 221 0.51 5.98 -5.04
CA ALA A 221 -0.24 7.18 -4.68
C ALA A 221 0.55 8.46 -4.94
N ALA A 222 1.87 8.41 -4.84
CA ALA A 222 2.73 9.57 -5.02
C ALA A 222 2.79 10.03 -6.48
N ARG A 223 2.86 11.34 -6.68
CA ARG A 223 2.90 12.03 -7.98
C ARG A 223 4.08 12.97 -8.00
N GLN A 224 4.90 12.92 -9.04
CA GLN A 224 6.09 13.78 -9.19
C GLN A 224 6.98 13.76 -7.91
N ALA A 225 7.23 12.55 -7.40
CA ALA A 225 8.01 12.31 -6.20
C ALA A 225 9.12 11.31 -6.49
N ARG A 226 10.23 11.43 -5.77
CA ARG A 226 11.29 10.43 -5.70
C ARG A 226 11.04 9.54 -4.49
N ARG A 227 11.40 8.27 -4.59
CA ARG A 227 11.21 7.28 -3.54
C ARG A 227 12.47 6.44 -3.34
N ILE A 228 12.67 6.00 -2.11
CA ILE A 228 13.63 4.96 -1.73
C ILE A 228 12.85 3.93 -0.94
N ASP A 229 12.77 2.71 -1.44
CA ASP A 229 12.17 1.59 -0.71
C ASP A 229 13.25 0.93 0.15
N GLU A 230 12.88 0.58 1.39
CA GLU A 230 13.76 -0.08 2.35
C GLU A 230 15.16 0.59 2.39
N PRO A 231 15.25 1.86 2.83
CA PRO A 231 16.51 2.57 2.88
C PRO A 231 17.52 1.79 3.73
N GLU A 232 18.79 1.83 3.33
CA GLU A 232 19.85 1.12 4.05
C GLU A 232 19.88 1.53 5.52
N ASN A 233 19.74 0.54 6.41
CA ASN A 233 19.69 0.72 7.85
C ASN A 233 20.75 -0.11 8.59
N SER A 234 21.93 -0.25 7.99
CA SER A 234 23.08 -0.91 8.61
C SER A 234 23.44 -0.25 9.94
N GLU A 235 24.03 -1.02 10.84
CA GLU A 235 24.46 -0.49 12.15
C GLU A 235 25.35 0.74 11.99
N GLY A 236 24.98 1.82 12.68
CA GLY A 236 25.69 3.09 12.66
C GLY A 236 25.19 4.12 11.65
N THR A 237 24.25 3.77 10.76
CA THR A 237 23.60 4.74 9.87
C THR A 237 22.58 5.60 10.65
N LEU A 238 22.32 6.83 10.18
CA LEU A 238 21.32 7.71 10.78
C LEU A 238 19.90 7.17 10.55
N VAL A 239 19.67 6.46 9.44
CA VAL A 239 18.42 5.73 9.19
C VAL A 239 18.18 4.69 10.27
N ALA A 240 19.19 3.88 10.65
CA ALA A 240 19.04 2.87 11.72
C ALA A 240 18.76 3.53 13.08
N ILE A 241 19.38 4.67 13.37
CA ILE A 241 19.11 5.44 14.60
C ILE A 241 17.66 5.95 14.60
N LEU A 242 17.19 6.51 13.47
CA LEU A 242 15.79 6.95 13.35
C LEU A 242 14.82 5.78 13.53
N GLU A 243 15.06 4.63 12.90
CA GLU A 243 14.20 3.44 13.03
C GLU A 243 14.10 2.97 14.50
N GLN A 244 15.17 3.05 15.26
CA GLN A 244 15.14 2.75 16.71
C GLN A 244 14.26 3.74 17.48
N CYS A 245 14.38 5.04 17.22
CA CYS A 245 13.55 6.07 17.82
C CYS A 245 12.07 5.88 17.48
N VAL A 246 11.77 5.60 16.19
CA VAL A 246 10.42 5.30 15.70
C VAL A 246 9.87 4.05 16.39
N ALA A 247 10.64 2.97 16.47
CA ALA A 247 10.21 1.73 17.12
C ALA A 247 9.85 1.96 18.61
N GLN A 248 10.60 2.77 19.33
CA GLN A 248 10.30 3.15 20.70
C GLN A 248 9.00 3.97 20.80
N ALA A 249 8.82 4.95 19.92
CA ALA A 249 7.60 5.76 19.88
C ALA A 249 6.37 4.90 19.53
N VAL A 250 6.49 3.99 18.56
CA VAL A 250 5.45 3.02 18.20
C VAL A 250 5.11 2.12 19.40
N ALA A 251 6.09 1.60 20.13
CA ALA A 251 5.85 0.76 21.29
C ALA A 251 5.09 1.53 22.39
N ALA A 252 5.45 2.78 22.64
CA ALA A 252 4.77 3.64 23.62
C ALA A 252 3.32 3.93 23.18
N TYR A 253 3.11 4.26 21.92
CA TYR A 253 1.78 4.49 21.36
C TYR A 253 0.91 3.23 21.42
N VAL A 254 1.43 2.07 21.05
CA VAL A 254 0.72 0.78 21.12
C VAL A 254 0.30 0.47 22.56
N ALA A 255 1.15 0.77 23.54
CA ALA A 255 0.81 0.60 24.96
C ALA A 255 -0.31 1.58 25.41
N SER A 256 -0.34 2.81 24.88
CA SER A 256 -1.34 3.81 25.27
C SER A 256 -2.76 3.50 24.75
N ILE A 257 -2.88 2.77 23.65
CA ILE A 257 -4.17 2.36 23.08
C ILE A 257 -4.61 0.96 23.49
N ASP A 258 -3.81 0.26 24.29
CA ASP A 258 -4.13 -1.10 24.72
C ASP A 258 -5.41 -1.14 25.57
N GLY A 259 -6.26 -2.13 25.31
CA GLY A 259 -7.55 -2.27 25.99
C GLY A 259 -8.67 -1.35 25.49
N ILE A 260 -8.43 -0.49 24.49
CA ILE A 260 -9.51 0.25 23.84
C ILE A 260 -10.38 -0.71 23.05
N ASP A 261 -11.71 -0.68 23.32
CA ASP A 261 -12.69 -1.49 22.59
C ASP A 261 -12.91 -0.90 21.18
N HIS A 262 -12.09 -1.34 20.25
CA HIS A 262 -12.18 -0.94 18.84
C HIS A 262 -11.66 -2.05 17.91
N PRO A 263 -12.34 -2.36 16.79
CA PRO A 263 -11.95 -3.45 15.88
C PRO A 263 -10.49 -3.37 15.40
N TRP A 264 -9.98 -2.17 15.15
CA TRP A 264 -8.59 -1.97 14.75
C TRP A 264 -7.61 -2.33 15.88
N VAL A 265 -7.93 -1.97 17.12
CA VAL A 265 -7.08 -2.30 18.29
C VAL A 265 -7.08 -3.81 18.53
N HIS A 266 -8.25 -4.45 18.42
CA HIS A 266 -8.37 -5.92 18.53
C HIS A 266 -7.60 -6.66 17.42
N ALA A 267 -7.41 -6.04 16.26
CA ALA A 267 -6.64 -6.58 15.15
C ALA A 267 -5.11 -6.36 15.30
N LYS A 268 -4.65 -5.86 16.46
CA LYS A 268 -3.23 -5.68 16.73
C LYS A 268 -2.47 -7.00 16.51
N PRO A 269 -1.42 -7.03 15.65
CA PRO A 269 -0.64 -8.24 15.45
C PRO A 269 0.14 -8.59 16.72
N ALA A 270 0.29 -9.89 16.98
CA ALA A 270 1.08 -10.37 18.12
C ALA A 270 2.57 -9.97 18.02
N ARG A 271 3.07 -9.88 16.79
CA ARG A 271 4.38 -9.37 16.43
C ARG A 271 4.25 -8.47 15.21
N GLY A 272 5.02 -7.38 15.19
CA GLY A 272 5.09 -6.46 14.05
C GLY A 272 6.53 -6.19 13.67
N ARG A 273 6.75 -5.91 12.39
CA ARG A 273 8.01 -5.37 11.87
C ARG A 273 7.77 -4.06 11.16
N LEU A 274 8.71 -3.15 11.24
CA LEU A 274 8.69 -1.94 10.41
C LEU A 274 9.01 -2.31 8.97
N HIS A 275 8.23 -1.75 8.06
CA HIS A 275 8.51 -1.72 6.64
C HIS A 275 8.54 -0.25 6.25
N SER A 276 9.70 0.27 5.90
CA SER A 276 9.96 1.69 5.75
C SER A 276 10.29 2.09 4.32
N TRP A 277 10.03 3.34 3.98
CA TRP A 277 10.43 3.96 2.73
C TRP A 277 10.55 5.47 2.91
N VAL A 278 11.31 6.12 2.03
CA VAL A 278 11.40 7.58 1.99
C VAL A 278 10.64 8.12 0.80
N VAL A 279 9.86 9.18 1.01
CA VAL A 279 9.20 9.95 -0.06
C VAL A 279 9.76 11.36 -0.07
N MET A 280 10.19 11.80 -1.24
CA MET A 280 10.74 13.13 -1.46
C MET A 280 9.92 13.85 -2.54
N THR A 281 9.44 15.05 -2.22
CA THR A 281 8.68 15.89 -3.14
C THR A 281 9.23 17.30 -3.16
N GLU A 282 9.10 17.94 -4.32
CA GLU A 282 9.45 19.35 -4.56
C GLU A 282 8.39 19.94 -5.51
N GLY A 283 8.12 21.22 -5.40
CA GLY A 283 7.28 21.95 -6.35
C GLY A 283 5.85 21.41 -6.45
N LYS A 284 5.59 20.55 -7.44
CA LYS A 284 4.25 20.00 -7.72
C LYS A 284 4.04 18.59 -7.18
N GLY A 285 5.02 18.02 -6.46
CA GLY A 285 4.93 16.68 -5.93
C GLY A 285 3.91 16.57 -4.78
N PHE A 286 3.15 15.47 -4.75
CA PHE A 286 2.16 15.18 -3.71
C PHE A 286 1.81 13.68 -3.69
N GLU A 287 1.03 13.25 -2.71
CA GLU A 287 0.42 11.93 -2.66
C GLU A 287 -1.11 12.03 -2.74
N ASP A 288 -1.69 11.25 -3.66
CA ASP A 288 -3.14 11.11 -3.83
C ASP A 288 -3.78 10.36 -2.67
N TRP A 289 -5.12 10.37 -2.57
CA TRP A 289 -5.86 9.60 -1.59
C TRP A 289 -5.49 8.12 -1.64
N HIS A 290 -4.99 7.59 -0.54
CA HIS A 290 -4.66 6.17 -0.38
C HIS A 290 -4.78 5.71 1.07
N ALA A 291 -4.78 4.41 1.27
CA ALA A 291 -4.66 3.75 2.56
C ALA A 291 -3.73 2.54 2.41
N HIS A 292 -3.05 2.16 3.48
CA HIS A 292 -2.06 1.10 3.45
C HIS A 292 -2.70 -0.25 3.75
N GLN A 293 -2.59 -1.17 2.80
CA GLN A 293 -3.33 -2.43 2.86
C GLN A 293 -2.65 -3.55 3.65
N TYR A 294 -1.34 -3.43 3.88
CA TYR A 294 -0.54 -4.47 4.51
C TYR A 294 -0.19 -4.15 5.96
N GLY A 295 -0.18 -2.86 6.32
CA GLY A 295 0.07 -2.39 7.66
C GLY A 295 -1.12 -2.56 8.59
N TRP A 296 -0.83 -2.60 9.88
CA TRP A 296 -1.79 -2.39 10.96
C TRP A 296 -1.75 -0.93 11.43
N LEU A 297 -0.56 -0.41 11.69
CA LEU A 297 -0.26 0.98 12.03
C LEU A 297 0.65 1.56 10.94
N SER A 298 0.42 2.80 10.57
CA SER A 298 1.27 3.56 9.67
C SER A 298 1.85 4.78 10.39
N GLY A 299 2.97 5.27 9.89
CA GLY A 299 3.55 6.50 10.41
C GLY A 299 4.33 7.26 9.35
N ALA A 300 4.52 8.53 9.64
CA ALA A 300 5.25 9.48 8.80
C ALA A 300 6.11 10.39 9.68
N TYR A 301 7.44 10.23 9.60
CA TYR A 301 8.39 11.13 10.24
C TYR A 301 8.91 12.15 9.23
N TYR A 302 8.85 13.43 9.59
CA TYR A 302 9.24 14.50 8.68
C TYR A 302 10.67 14.94 8.94
N VAL A 303 11.55 14.60 7.99
CA VAL A 303 13.00 14.93 8.03
C VAL A 303 13.22 16.38 7.58
N ALA A 304 12.68 16.75 6.44
CA ALA A 304 12.75 18.11 5.90
C ALA A 304 11.35 18.57 5.47
N VAL A 305 11.01 19.82 5.80
CA VAL A 305 9.68 20.38 5.53
C VAL A 305 9.83 21.80 5.01
N PRO A 306 9.19 22.17 3.87
CA PRO A 306 9.19 23.54 3.37
C PRO A 306 8.62 24.51 4.40
N GLU A 307 9.20 25.70 4.52
CA GLU A 307 8.74 26.72 5.47
C GLU A 307 7.26 27.09 5.27
N ARG A 308 6.79 27.08 4.03
CA ARG A 308 5.37 27.32 3.71
C ARG A 308 4.44 26.27 4.33
N SER A 309 4.86 25.02 4.45
CA SER A 309 4.06 23.96 5.10
C SER A 309 3.97 24.15 6.61
N VAL A 310 4.99 24.76 7.20
CA VAL A 310 5.04 25.03 8.66
C VAL A 310 4.23 26.28 9.02
N ARG A 311 4.41 27.38 8.29
CA ARG A 311 3.95 28.72 8.65
C ARG A 311 2.90 29.32 7.71
N GLY A 312 2.60 28.65 6.58
CA GLY A 312 1.62 29.16 5.62
C GLY A 312 0.19 29.18 6.17
N ASP A 313 -0.65 30.06 5.64
CA ASP A 313 -2.07 30.14 6.03
C ASP A 313 -2.93 29.08 5.34
N ASP A 314 -2.41 28.44 4.29
CA ASP A 314 -3.07 27.37 3.54
C ASP A 314 -2.58 25.97 3.97
N ALA A 315 -3.14 24.92 3.37
CA ALA A 315 -2.78 23.53 3.63
C ALA A 315 -1.59 23.02 2.78
N ALA A 316 -0.83 23.92 2.13
CA ALA A 316 0.28 23.53 1.24
C ALA A 316 1.29 22.60 1.96
N GLY A 317 1.53 21.44 1.37
CA GLY A 317 2.45 20.40 1.90
C GLY A 317 1.93 19.65 3.13
N CYS A 318 0.79 20.03 3.72
CA CYS A 318 0.19 19.33 4.85
C CYS A 318 -0.32 17.93 4.44
N ILE A 319 -0.52 17.06 5.42
CA ILE A 319 -1.23 15.80 5.24
C ILE A 319 -2.70 15.99 5.67
N ALA A 320 -3.62 15.35 4.94
CA ALA A 320 -5.02 15.32 5.29
C ALA A 320 -5.51 13.88 5.41
N PHE A 321 -6.28 13.62 6.45
CA PHE A 321 -7.07 12.41 6.64
C PHE A 321 -8.52 12.68 6.25
N GLY A 322 -9.17 11.74 5.56
CA GLY A 322 -10.54 11.87 5.06
C GLY A 322 -10.91 10.71 4.16
N LEU A 323 -11.83 10.93 3.22
CA LEU A 323 -12.26 9.87 2.30
C LEU A 323 -12.15 10.33 0.83
N PRO A 324 -11.75 9.42 -0.09
CA PRO A 324 -11.69 9.71 -1.51
C PRO A 324 -13.09 9.84 -2.13
N GLY A 325 -13.37 10.98 -2.77
CA GLY A 325 -14.65 11.22 -3.43
C GLY A 325 -14.93 10.29 -4.61
N ASP A 326 -13.90 9.71 -5.23
CA ASP A 326 -14.03 8.77 -6.35
C ASP A 326 -14.78 7.47 -5.97
N HIS A 327 -14.80 7.12 -4.69
CA HIS A 327 -15.46 5.91 -4.19
C HIS A 327 -16.87 6.18 -3.64
N ILE A 328 -17.13 7.37 -3.07
CA ILE A 328 -18.35 7.66 -2.32
C ILE A 328 -19.09 8.92 -2.82
N GLY A 329 -18.61 9.51 -3.90
CA GLY A 329 -19.09 10.80 -4.41
C GLY A 329 -18.50 12.00 -3.64
N ALA A 330 -18.45 13.17 -4.30
CA ALA A 330 -17.91 14.39 -3.71
C ALA A 330 -18.70 14.84 -2.44
N ASP A 331 -20.03 14.70 -2.47
CA ASP A 331 -20.89 15.06 -1.34
C ASP A 331 -20.65 14.16 -0.13
N GLY A 332 -20.44 12.84 -0.35
CA GLY A 332 -20.11 11.89 0.72
C GLY A 332 -18.78 12.24 1.38
N ALA A 333 -17.76 12.54 0.57
CA ALA A 333 -16.46 12.97 1.07
C ALA A 333 -16.53 14.30 1.83
N ALA A 334 -17.32 15.26 1.33
CA ALA A 334 -17.51 16.55 1.97
C ALA A 334 -18.23 16.42 3.34
N ARG A 335 -19.26 15.56 3.43
CA ARG A 335 -19.95 15.30 4.71
C ARG A 335 -19.07 14.63 5.74
N PHE A 336 -18.24 13.67 5.33
CA PHE A 336 -17.26 13.04 6.22
C PHE A 336 -16.24 14.06 6.74
N GLY A 337 -15.85 15.02 5.91
CA GLY A 337 -14.88 16.06 6.24
C GLY A 337 -13.44 15.61 6.09
N GLN A 338 -12.53 16.50 6.47
CA GLN A 338 -11.08 16.24 6.46
C GLN A 338 -10.46 16.77 7.76
N GLN A 339 -9.57 15.96 8.34
CA GLN A 339 -8.65 16.39 9.39
C GLN A 339 -7.30 16.70 8.74
N ILE A 340 -6.88 17.97 8.79
CA ILE A 340 -5.63 18.44 8.19
C ILE A 340 -4.59 18.60 9.28
N GLU A 341 -3.46 17.92 9.13
CA GLU A 341 -2.33 18.00 10.03
C GLU A 341 -1.21 18.84 9.40
N ARG A 342 -0.84 19.93 10.09
CA ARG A 342 0.38 20.66 9.76
C ARG A 342 1.60 19.85 10.11
N ILE A 343 2.61 19.96 9.27
CA ILE A 343 3.83 19.21 9.41
C ILE A 343 5.00 20.15 9.71
N GLU A 344 5.96 19.65 10.47
CA GLU A 344 7.21 20.31 10.78
C GLU A 344 8.34 19.29 10.92
N SER A 345 9.58 19.73 10.77
CA SER A 345 10.74 18.84 10.90
C SER A 345 10.83 18.28 12.33
N GLY A 346 11.04 16.96 12.46
CA GLY A 346 11.05 16.25 13.75
C GLY A 346 9.68 15.73 14.19
N LEU A 347 8.60 16.08 13.48
CA LEU A 347 7.26 15.52 13.76
C LEU A 347 7.16 14.08 13.29
N LEU A 348 6.68 13.21 14.16
CA LEU A 348 6.18 11.86 13.85
C LEU A 348 4.66 11.86 13.97
N LEU A 349 3.98 11.49 12.89
CA LEU A 349 2.55 11.15 12.90
C LEU A 349 2.40 9.63 12.94
N LEU A 350 1.52 9.14 13.83
CA LEU A 350 1.09 7.74 13.87
C LEU A 350 -0.42 7.67 13.60
N PHE A 351 -0.86 6.72 12.82
CA PHE A 351 -2.28 6.56 12.47
C PHE A 351 -2.60 5.13 12.00
N PRO A 352 -3.86 4.69 12.13
CA PRO A 352 -4.28 3.39 11.62
C PRO A 352 -4.02 3.24 10.12
N SER A 353 -3.45 2.13 9.67
CA SER A 353 -3.13 1.92 8.25
C SER A 353 -4.35 1.95 7.33
N HIS A 354 -5.56 1.77 7.87
CA HIS A 354 -6.81 1.89 7.12
C HIS A 354 -7.31 3.32 6.96
N ALA A 355 -6.69 4.31 7.62
CA ALA A 355 -7.02 5.71 7.47
C ALA A 355 -6.62 6.21 6.08
N PHE A 356 -7.60 6.62 5.28
CA PHE A 356 -7.30 7.28 4.01
C PHE A 356 -6.66 8.62 4.27
N HIS A 357 -5.57 8.88 3.56
CA HIS A 357 -4.84 10.13 3.66
C HIS A 357 -4.27 10.55 2.31
N ARG A 358 -3.95 11.82 2.20
CA ARG A 358 -3.28 12.45 1.05
C ARG A 358 -2.37 13.56 1.52
N THR A 359 -1.51 14.06 0.65
CA THR A 359 -0.78 15.31 0.90
C THR A 359 -1.20 16.39 -0.08
N PHE A 360 -1.13 17.64 0.34
CA PHE A 360 -1.36 18.77 -0.55
C PHE A 360 -0.06 19.14 -1.28
N VAL A 361 -0.19 19.62 -2.51
CA VAL A 361 0.91 20.23 -3.25
C VAL A 361 1.49 21.38 -2.43
N CYS A 362 2.82 21.44 -2.31
CA CYS A 362 3.53 22.60 -1.78
C CYS A 362 4.30 23.25 -2.94
N PRO A 363 3.83 24.38 -3.50
CA PRO A 363 4.49 25.05 -4.61
C PRO A 363 5.72 25.83 -4.12
N SER A 364 6.69 25.11 -3.55
CA SER A 364 7.98 25.60 -3.09
C SER A 364 9.07 24.74 -3.72
N PRO A 365 10.22 25.30 -4.10
CA PRO A 365 11.38 24.52 -4.54
C PRO A 365 12.07 23.79 -3.40
N GLU A 366 11.66 24.04 -2.15
CA GLU A 366 12.22 23.38 -0.98
C GLU A 366 11.82 21.91 -0.92
N LEU A 367 12.75 21.08 -0.50
CA LEU A 367 12.55 19.64 -0.34
C LEU A 367 11.59 19.35 0.83
N ARG A 368 10.54 18.57 0.55
CA ARG A 368 9.78 17.86 1.55
C ARG A 368 10.27 16.41 1.56
N MET A 369 10.84 15.97 2.67
CA MET A 369 11.34 14.60 2.86
C MET A 369 10.61 13.96 4.04
N CYS A 370 9.98 12.84 3.78
CA CYS A 370 9.24 12.06 4.76
C CYS A 370 9.80 10.63 4.81
N PHE A 371 10.18 10.18 6.01
CA PHE A 371 10.43 8.77 6.29
C PHE A 371 9.09 8.15 6.71
N ALA A 372 8.49 7.40 5.81
CA ALA A 372 7.22 6.73 6.01
C ALA A 372 7.44 5.26 6.35
N PHE A 373 6.52 4.67 7.10
CA PHE A 373 6.58 3.26 7.47
C PHE A 373 5.21 2.68 7.78
N ASP A 374 5.15 1.36 7.68
CA ASP A 374 4.05 0.55 8.20
C ASP A 374 4.57 -0.45 9.23
N VAL A 375 3.74 -0.74 10.23
CA VAL A 375 3.92 -1.91 11.10
C VAL A 375 3.17 -3.08 10.45
N TRP A 376 3.91 -3.98 9.83
CA TRP A 376 3.36 -5.19 9.24
C TRP A 376 3.29 -6.31 10.25
N PRO A 377 2.25 -7.16 10.23
CA PRO A 377 2.25 -8.42 10.95
C PRO A 377 3.47 -9.26 10.56
N ALA A 378 4.18 -9.82 11.56
CA ALA A 378 5.39 -10.62 11.39
C ALA A 378 5.14 -12.08 11.81
#